data_6677627e8553fae338af17e37974649a
#
_entry.id   6677627e8553fae338af17e37974649a
#
_cell.length_a   1.000
_cell.length_b   1.000
_cell.length_c   1.000
_cell.angle_alpha   90.00
_cell.angle_beta   90.00
_cell.angle_gamma   90.00
#
_symmetry.space_group_name_H-M   'P 1'
#
loop_
_entity.id
_entity.type
_entity.pdbx_description
1 polymer ?
#
loop_
_entity_poly.entity_id
_entity_poly.type
_entity_poly.pdbx_seq_one_letter_code
_entity_poly.pdbx_strand_id
1 'polypeptide(L)'
;HEMAHSDLHNMEKLQETPLKRSTAELQAESVAFVVASHYGLDTSEYSFGYLATWTDDPNGLSDLEGQIKIVQKEADSLISRIDKTLEKYQTKELTKDAFQEKLDRLKNQSKEKASDPKEKEQAKDAPKKEQKSDNEMNL
;
A
#
# COMPACT_ATOMS: atom_id res chain seq x y z
N HIS A 1 -6.66 11.04 -1.97
CA HIS A 1 -7.01 11.92 -0.86
C HIS A 1 -5.84 12.15 0.08
N GLU A 2 -5.38 11.14 0.82
CA GLU A 2 -4.29 11.27 1.81
C GLU A 2 -2.96 11.73 1.20
N MET A 3 -2.64 11.31 -0.02
CA MET A 3 -1.44 11.78 -0.71
C MET A 3 -1.51 13.28 -1.01
N ALA A 4 -2.68 13.77 -1.41
CA ALA A 4 -2.90 15.20 -1.64
C ALA A 4 -2.74 16.01 -0.34
N HIS A 5 -3.26 15.52 0.79
CA HIS A 5 -3.02 16.14 2.09
C HIS A 5 -1.53 16.18 2.45
N SER A 6 -0.81 15.08 2.23
CA SER A 6 0.63 15.03 2.50
C SER A 6 1.43 16.05 1.68
N ASP A 7 1.05 16.25 0.43
CA ASP A 7 1.77 17.12 -0.49
C ASP A 7 1.37 18.60 -0.36
N LEU A 8 0.07 18.88 -0.20
CA LEU A 8 -0.47 20.25 -0.18
C LEU A 8 -0.62 20.84 1.24
N HIS A 9 -0.90 20.01 2.23
CA HIS A 9 -1.34 20.43 3.56
C HIS A 9 -0.43 19.94 4.69
N ASN A 10 0.85 19.70 4.41
CA ASN A 10 1.80 19.37 5.46
C ASN A 10 2.01 20.59 6.39
N MET A 11 2.54 20.33 7.59
CA MET A 11 2.68 21.36 8.64
C MET A 11 3.49 22.57 8.19
N GLU A 12 4.53 22.37 7.37
CA GLU A 12 5.38 23.44 6.85
C GLU A 12 4.58 24.39 5.95
N LYS A 13 3.84 23.84 4.98
CA LYS A 13 3.01 24.62 4.05
C LYS A 13 1.85 25.33 4.74
N LEU A 14 1.23 24.71 5.75
CA LEU A 14 0.15 25.32 6.52
C LEU A 14 0.66 26.46 7.43
N GLN A 15 1.92 26.42 7.87
CA GLN A 15 2.53 27.53 8.58
C GLN A 15 2.82 28.73 7.66
N GLU A 16 3.26 28.46 6.42
CA GLU A 16 3.51 29.50 5.42
C GLU A 16 2.23 30.12 4.89
N THR A 17 1.22 29.28 4.62
CA THR A 17 -0.07 29.71 4.08
C THR A 17 -1.19 29.02 4.84
N PRO A 18 -1.72 29.65 5.90
CA PRO A 18 -2.84 29.12 6.65
C PRO A 18 -4.07 28.90 5.75
N LEU A 19 -4.61 27.71 5.80
CA LEU A 19 -5.75 27.30 4.99
C LEU A 19 -6.90 26.82 5.89
N LYS A 20 -8.15 27.16 5.52
CA LYS A 20 -9.31 26.61 6.21
C LYS A 20 -9.38 25.09 5.96
N ARG A 21 -9.75 24.34 6.99
CA ARG A 21 -9.90 22.89 6.87
C ARG A 21 -10.83 22.48 5.75
N SER A 22 -11.97 23.17 5.59
CA SER A 22 -12.92 22.91 4.50
C SER A 22 -12.30 23.06 3.11
N THR A 23 -11.42 24.05 2.93
CA THR A 23 -10.69 24.26 1.68
C THR A 23 -9.67 23.16 1.45
N ALA A 24 -8.93 22.76 2.49
CA ALA A 24 -7.97 21.66 2.42
C ALA A 24 -8.64 20.33 2.04
N GLU A 25 -9.77 20.01 2.66
CA GLU A 25 -10.55 18.82 2.34
C GLU A 25 -11.05 18.83 0.88
N LEU A 26 -11.52 19.98 0.42
CA LEU A 26 -11.98 20.10 -0.96
C LEU A 26 -10.84 19.91 -1.98
N GLN A 27 -9.67 20.54 -1.74
CA GLN A 27 -8.51 20.36 -2.60
C GLN A 27 -8.13 18.88 -2.65
N ALA A 28 -8.04 18.20 -1.52
CA ALA A 28 -7.68 16.80 -1.44
C ALA A 28 -8.70 15.89 -2.14
N GLU A 29 -9.97 16.13 -1.95
CA GLU A 29 -11.05 15.38 -2.59
C GLU A 29 -11.07 15.60 -4.11
N SER A 30 -10.89 16.84 -4.55
CA SER A 30 -10.83 17.15 -5.99
C SER A 30 -9.63 16.51 -6.66
N VAL A 31 -8.45 16.52 -6.03
CA VAL A 31 -7.26 15.83 -6.53
C VAL A 31 -7.51 14.32 -6.62
N ALA A 32 -8.09 13.73 -5.59
CA ALA A 32 -8.41 12.30 -5.58
C ALA A 32 -9.37 11.93 -6.70
N PHE A 33 -10.39 12.75 -6.95
CA PHE A 33 -11.34 12.55 -8.04
C PHE A 33 -10.64 12.59 -9.42
N VAL A 34 -9.81 13.60 -9.66
CA VAL A 34 -9.11 13.75 -10.95
C VAL A 34 -8.15 12.58 -11.19
N VAL A 35 -7.36 12.22 -10.18
CA VAL A 35 -6.42 11.09 -10.29
C VAL A 35 -7.16 9.77 -10.49
N ALA A 36 -8.22 9.50 -9.72
CA ALA A 36 -9.03 8.29 -9.87
C ALA A 36 -9.66 8.20 -11.27
N SER A 37 -10.22 9.31 -11.76
CA SER A 37 -10.81 9.39 -13.10
C SER A 37 -9.78 9.15 -14.21
N HIS A 38 -8.56 9.63 -14.05
CA HIS A 38 -7.46 9.37 -14.97
C HIS A 38 -7.18 7.87 -15.14
N TYR A 39 -7.27 7.11 -14.06
CA TYR A 39 -7.11 5.65 -14.09
C TYR A 39 -8.42 4.87 -14.33
N GLY A 40 -9.49 5.53 -14.72
CA GLY A 40 -10.77 4.90 -15.05
C GLY A 40 -11.58 4.44 -13.83
N LEU A 41 -11.27 4.96 -12.64
CA LEU A 41 -12.03 4.69 -11.43
C LEU A 41 -13.11 5.76 -11.24
N ASP A 42 -14.36 5.35 -11.07
CA ASP A 42 -15.48 6.25 -10.79
C ASP A 42 -15.65 6.43 -9.29
N THR A 43 -15.33 7.64 -8.82
CA THR A 43 -15.53 8.06 -7.43
C THR A 43 -16.57 9.17 -7.28
N SER A 44 -17.38 9.41 -8.30
CA SER A 44 -18.34 10.52 -8.38
C SER A 44 -19.33 10.53 -7.23
N GLU A 45 -19.80 9.37 -6.78
CA GLU A 45 -20.75 9.28 -5.65
C GLU A 45 -20.18 9.85 -4.34
N TYR A 46 -18.87 9.75 -4.14
CA TYR A 46 -18.20 10.27 -2.95
C TYR A 46 -17.84 11.75 -3.10
N SER A 47 -17.36 12.14 -4.27
CA SER A 47 -16.79 13.47 -4.51
C SER A 47 -17.83 14.56 -4.71
N PHE A 48 -18.98 14.24 -5.31
CA PHE A 48 -20.03 15.25 -5.56
C PHE A 48 -20.70 15.78 -4.29
N GLY A 49 -20.80 14.97 -3.24
CA GLY A 49 -21.29 15.44 -1.95
C GLY A 49 -20.43 16.57 -1.36
N TYR A 50 -19.13 16.48 -1.52
CA TYR A 50 -18.15 17.49 -1.06
C TYR A 50 -18.19 18.75 -1.93
N LEU A 51 -18.22 18.60 -3.25
CA LEU A 51 -18.29 19.71 -4.20
C LEU A 51 -19.58 20.51 -4.05
N ALA A 52 -20.70 19.86 -3.73
CA ALA A 52 -21.98 20.51 -3.51
C ALA A 52 -21.97 21.45 -2.30
N THR A 53 -21.25 21.12 -1.21
CA THR A 53 -21.12 21.98 -0.03
C THR A 53 -20.35 23.28 -0.32
N TRP A 54 -19.59 23.32 -1.40
CA TRP A 54 -18.78 24.48 -1.80
C TRP A 54 -19.58 25.53 -2.55
N THR A 55 -20.56 25.12 -3.30
CA THR A 55 -21.44 26.02 -4.06
C THR A 55 -22.39 26.83 -3.15
N ASP A 56 -22.51 26.41 -1.88
CA ASP A 56 -23.34 27.09 -0.89
C ASP A 56 -22.62 28.29 -0.21
N ASP A 57 -21.30 28.43 -0.39
CA ASP A 57 -20.54 29.59 0.11
C ASP A 57 -20.45 30.65 -1.00
N PRO A 58 -21.06 31.84 -0.82
CA PRO A 58 -20.98 32.93 -1.81
C PRO A 58 -19.55 33.42 -2.08
N ASN A 59 -18.62 33.22 -1.15
CA ASN A 59 -17.20 33.56 -1.29
C ASN A 59 -16.39 32.40 -1.94
N GLY A 60 -16.92 31.20 -1.98
CA GLY A 60 -16.25 30.03 -2.54
C GLY A 60 -16.01 30.12 -4.04
N LEU A 61 -16.91 30.76 -4.76
CA LEU A 61 -16.82 30.91 -6.22
C LEU A 61 -15.73 31.90 -6.66
N SER A 62 -15.42 32.92 -5.86
CA SER A 62 -14.44 33.95 -6.23
C SER A 62 -13.00 33.43 -6.23
N ASP A 63 -12.71 32.37 -5.46
CA ASP A 63 -11.39 31.73 -5.40
C ASP A 63 -11.31 30.38 -6.18
N LEU A 64 -12.40 29.98 -6.80
CA LEU A 64 -12.51 28.70 -7.49
C LEU A 64 -11.41 28.52 -8.55
N GLU A 65 -11.09 29.56 -9.30
CA GLU A 65 -10.04 29.49 -10.34
C GLU A 65 -8.66 29.20 -9.74
N GLY A 66 -8.32 29.84 -8.61
CA GLY A 66 -7.10 29.57 -7.88
C GLY A 66 -7.03 28.14 -7.37
N GLN A 67 -8.16 27.64 -6.84
CA GLN A 67 -8.27 26.28 -6.33
C GLN A 67 -8.15 25.22 -7.45
N ILE A 68 -8.76 25.45 -8.60
CA ILE A 68 -8.65 24.58 -9.76
C ILE A 68 -7.20 24.45 -10.22
N LYS A 69 -6.45 25.54 -10.27
CA LYS A 69 -5.03 25.50 -10.65
C LYS A 69 -4.17 24.67 -9.68
N ILE A 70 -4.44 24.80 -8.38
CA ILE A 70 -3.76 23.98 -7.36
C ILE A 70 -4.09 22.49 -7.55
N VAL A 71 -5.36 22.16 -7.73
CA VAL A 71 -5.83 20.79 -7.94
C VAL A 71 -5.20 20.18 -9.19
N GLN A 72 -5.21 20.90 -10.32
CA GLN A 72 -4.62 20.41 -11.57
C GLN A 72 -3.12 20.13 -11.42
N LYS A 73 -2.37 21.08 -10.86
CA LYS A 73 -0.94 20.93 -10.65
C LYS A 73 -0.61 19.71 -9.77
N GLU A 74 -1.36 19.53 -8.69
CA GLU A 74 -1.14 18.41 -7.79
C GLU A 74 -1.56 17.07 -8.41
N ALA A 75 -2.68 17.02 -9.11
CA ALA A 75 -3.12 15.82 -9.82
C ALA A 75 -2.10 15.40 -10.88
N ASP A 76 -1.56 16.32 -11.67
CA ASP A 76 -0.51 16.04 -12.67
C ASP A 76 0.77 15.51 -12.02
N SER A 77 1.15 16.08 -10.86
CA SER A 77 2.29 15.61 -10.07
C SER A 77 2.09 14.18 -9.58
N LEU A 78 0.93 13.88 -9.01
CA LEU A 78 0.59 12.54 -8.51
C LEU A 78 0.53 11.52 -9.64
N ILE A 79 -0.14 11.83 -10.75
CA ILE A 79 -0.24 10.96 -11.92
C ILE A 79 1.16 10.63 -12.44
N SER A 80 2.03 11.63 -12.60
CA SER A 80 3.42 11.43 -13.07
C SER A 80 4.22 10.51 -12.13
N ARG A 81 4.04 10.63 -10.81
CA ARG A 81 4.72 9.77 -9.83
C ARG A 81 4.18 8.35 -9.84
N ILE A 82 2.86 8.20 -9.98
CA ILE A 82 2.20 6.90 -10.07
C ILE A 82 2.64 6.18 -11.35
N ASP A 83 2.62 6.86 -12.50
CA ASP A 83 3.01 6.29 -13.79
C ASP A 83 4.47 5.81 -13.78
N LYS A 84 5.41 6.61 -13.26
CA LYS A 84 6.80 6.19 -13.08
C LYS A 84 6.95 4.96 -12.18
N THR A 85 6.08 4.84 -11.19
CA THR A 85 6.08 3.69 -10.30
C THR A 85 5.52 2.47 -11.02
N LEU A 86 4.41 2.62 -11.74
CA LEU A 86 3.81 1.55 -12.53
C LEU A 86 4.76 1.04 -13.63
N GLU A 87 5.49 1.92 -14.32
CA GLU A 87 6.52 1.53 -15.28
C GLU A 87 7.61 0.66 -14.65
N LYS A 88 8.08 1.01 -13.44
CA LYS A 88 9.05 0.19 -12.70
C LYS A 88 8.49 -1.18 -12.33
N TYR A 89 7.20 -1.29 -12.06
CA TYR A 89 6.55 -2.57 -11.78
C TYR A 89 6.25 -3.35 -13.05
N GLN A 90 5.92 -2.69 -14.17
CA GLN A 90 5.71 -3.32 -15.47
C GLN A 90 7.04 -3.83 -16.07
N THR A 91 8.13 -3.10 -15.90
CA THR A 91 9.47 -3.59 -16.25
C THR A 91 10.02 -4.59 -15.24
N LYS A 92 9.51 -4.60 -14.01
CA LYS A 92 9.65 -5.65 -12.99
C LYS A 92 8.50 -6.65 -12.99
N GLU A 93 7.61 -6.65 -13.90
CA GLU A 93 7.00 -7.88 -14.39
C GLU A 93 8.07 -8.66 -15.19
N LEU A 94 9.14 -8.78 -14.58
CA LEU A 94 9.76 -10.06 -14.40
C LEU A 94 8.62 -10.95 -13.88
N THR A 95 7.72 -11.11 -14.82
CA THR A 95 7.20 -12.36 -15.16
C THR A 95 6.87 -13.14 -13.89
N LYS A 96 5.62 -13.28 -13.61
CA LYS A 96 5.13 -14.48 -12.93
C LYS A 96 6.06 -15.67 -13.25
N ASP A 97 6.62 -15.75 -14.43
CA ASP A 97 7.56 -16.70 -14.96
C ASP A 97 8.90 -16.72 -14.21
N ALA A 98 9.55 -15.61 -13.89
CA ALA A 98 10.80 -15.64 -13.11
C ALA A 98 10.58 -15.93 -11.62
N PHE A 99 9.44 -15.53 -11.06
CA PHE A 99 9.07 -15.92 -9.70
C PHE A 99 8.69 -17.40 -9.66
N GLN A 100 7.94 -17.88 -10.65
CA GLN A 100 7.57 -19.28 -10.80
C GLN A 100 8.82 -20.14 -11.03
N GLU A 101 9.73 -19.72 -11.91
CA GLU A 101 11.00 -20.39 -12.14
C GLU A 101 11.86 -20.47 -10.88
N LYS A 102 11.90 -19.39 -10.08
CA LYS A 102 12.60 -19.38 -8.80
C LYS A 102 11.96 -20.31 -7.77
N LEU A 103 10.64 -20.36 -7.72
CA LEU A 103 9.91 -21.31 -6.88
C LEU A 103 10.17 -22.78 -7.29
N ASP A 104 10.20 -23.05 -8.58
CA ASP A 104 10.44 -24.40 -9.11
C ASP A 104 11.88 -24.85 -8.85
N ARG A 105 12.86 -23.96 -8.96
CA ARG A 105 14.26 -24.22 -8.54
C ARG A 105 14.35 -24.57 -7.05
N LEU A 106 13.68 -23.79 -6.18
CA LEU A 106 13.68 -24.05 -4.74
C LEU A 106 12.98 -25.37 -4.39
N LYS A 107 11.88 -25.71 -5.06
CA LYS A 107 11.20 -27.00 -4.88
C LYS A 107 12.05 -28.18 -5.33
N ASN A 108 12.81 -28.04 -6.41
CA ASN A 108 13.70 -29.08 -6.90
C ASN A 108 14.90 -29.27 -5.98
N GLN A 109 15.52 -28.20 -5.47
CA GLN A 109 16.59 -28.28 -4.47
C GLN A 109 16.15 -28.96 -3.16
N SER A 110 14.90 -28.74 -2.73
CA SER A 110 14.37 -29.39 -1.52
C SER A 110 14.07 -30.89 -1.76
N LYS A 111 13.75 -31.28 -2.99
CA LYS A 111 13.57 -32.69 -3.35
C LYS A 111 14.90 -33.43 -3.46
N GLU A 112 15.95 -32.81 -3.98
CA GLU A 112 17.28 -33.41 -4.06
C GLU A 112 17.89 -33.61 -2.67
N LYS A 113 17.71 -32.67 -1.73
CA LYS A 113 18.13 -32.82 -0.34
C LYS A 113 17.38 -33.91 0.42
N ALA A 114 16.12 -34.16 0.05
CA ALA A 114 15.30 -35.23 0.66
C ALA A 114 15.59 -36.62 0.12
N SER A 115 16.35 -36.74 -0.97
CA SER A 115 16.71 -38.01 -1.61
C SER A 115 18.12 -38.49 -1.30
N ASP A 116 18.89 -37.78 -0.47
CA ASP A 116 20.24 -38.18 -0.09
C ASP A 116 20.19 -39.27 1.01
N PRO A 117 20.65 -40.51 0.76
CA PRO A 117 20.50 -41.65 1.68
C PRO A 117 21.32 -41.55 2.96
N LYS A 118 22.24 -40.58 3.07
CA LYS A 118 23.16 -40.46 4.21
C LYS A 118 22.52 -39.82 5.47
N GLU A 119 21.40 -39.19 5.35
CA GLU A 119 20.72 -38.56 6.51
C GLU A 119 19.74 -39.50 7.24
N LYS A 120 19.48 -40.72 6.70
CA LYS A 120 18.59 -41.70 7.33
C LYS A 120 19.29 -42.58 8.40
N GLU A 121 20.58 -42.52 8.55
CA GLU A 121 21.31 -43.41 9.47
C GLU A 121 21.62 -42.79 10.84
N GLN A 122 21.41 -41.47 11.00
CA GLN A 122 21.66 -40.80 12.29
C GLN A 122 20.40 -40.63 13.18
N ALA A 123 19.22 -41.05 12.70
CA ALA A 123 18.00 -40.93 13.47
C ALA A 123 17.61 -42.18 14.28
N LYS A 124 18.46 -43.21 14.33
CA LYS A 124 18.15 -44.49 15.00
C LYS A 124 18.87 -44.75 16.30
N ASP A 125 19.71 -43.84 16.80
CA ASP A 125 20.40 -44.07 18.05
C ASP A 125 20.13 -42.94 19.07
N ALA A 126 18.94 -42.98 19.64
CA ALA A 126 18.61 -42.23 20.85
C ALA A 126 18.27 -43.24 21.94
N PRO A 127 18.96 -43.26 23.08
CA PRO A 127 18.72 -44.24 24.13
C PRO A 127 17.37 -43.97 24.83
N LYS A 128 16.56 -45.02 24.92
CA LYS A 128 15.43 -45.10 25.79
C LYS A 128 15.86 -44.88 27.23
N LYS A 129 15.41 -43.80 27.85
CA LYS A 129 15.44 -43.68 29.30
C LYS A 129 14.22 -44.40 29.86
N GLU A 130 14.53 -45.47 30.62
CA GLU A 130 13.57 -46.19 31.48
C GLU A 130 13.00 -45.24 32.52
N GLN A 131 11.69 -45.18 32.60
CA GLN A 131 10.99 -44.69 33.78
C GLN A 131 10.98 -45.81 34.82
N LYS A 132 11.69 -45.64 35.94
CA LYS A 132 11.42 -46.35 37.18
C LYS A 132 10.39 -45.57 37.95
N SER A 133 9.26 -46.20 38.13
CA SER A 133 8.31 -45.90 39.16
C SER A 133 8.85 -46.38 40.51
N ASP A 134 8.93 -45.52 41.48
CA ASP A 134 8.92 -45.90 42.87
C ASP A 134 7.74 -45.25 43.59
N ASN A 135 6.85 -46.11 43.95
CA ASN A 135 5.73 -45.95 44.82
C ASN A 135 6.23 -46.28 46.23
N GLU A 136 6.08 -45.39 47.20
CA GLU A 136 5.93 -45.67 48.64
C GLU A 136 5.46 -44.38 49.31
N MET A 137 4.21 -44.27 49.67
CA MET A 137 3.52 -44.60 50.92
C MET A 137 4.38 -44.42 52.19
N ASN A 138 4.14 -43.40 53.00
CA ASN A 138 3.64 -43.59 54.38
C ASN A 138 3.50 -42.26 55.15
N LEU A 139 2.37 -42.16 55.84
CA LEU A 139 2.02 -41.41 57.05
C LEU A 139 1.85 -39.91 56.97
#